data_d7b57655a41b7eeeb90bce6c7d84c902
#
_entry.id   d7b57655a41b7eeeb90bce6c7d84c902
#
_cell.length_a   1.000
_cell.length_b   1.000
_cell.length_c   1.000
_cell.angle_alpha   90.00
_cell.angle_beta   90.00
_cell.angle_gamma   90.00
#
_symmetry.space_group_name_H-M   'P 1'
#
loop_
_entity.id
_entity.type
_entity.pdbx_description
1 polymer ?
#
loop_
_entity_poly.entity_id
_entity_poly.type
_entity_poly.pdbx_seq_one_letter_code
_entity_poly.pdbx_strand_id
1 'polypeptide(L)'
;MLISNIAHDLKTPITAVKGYAEGILDGVANTPEKVDKYVRTIYNKANDMDKLINELTLYSKIDTNRIPYNFAKINVTDYFNDCVEEIGLDLEAKNIRLSYENHVDSNVLIIADPEQIRRVINNIVGNSVKYMNKTQSYIDIRINDVGDFIQVEIEDNGRGIDQRDMPYIFDRFYRADASRNSATGGSGIGLSIVKKIIEDHGGKIWATSKEGDGTTMFFVIRKYQETQDMNRQ
;
A
#
# COMPACT_ATOMS: atom_id res chain seq x y z
N MET A 1 20.58 11.12 8.45
CA MET A 1 19.14 11.42 8.42
C MET A 1 18.25 10.18 8.41
N LEU A 2 18.59 9.11 7.69
CA LEU A 2 17.79 7.88 7.50
C LEU A 2 17.47 7.13 8.81
N ILE A 3 18.51 6.75 9.56
CA ILE A 3 18.41 5.97 10.81
C ILE A 3 17.64 6.76 11.91
N SER A 4 17.73 8.08 11.88
CA SER A 4 17.06 8.94 12.87
C SER A 4 15.52 8.94 12.73
N ASN A 5 14.99 8.95 11.50
CA ASN A 5 13.52 8.93 11.28
C ASN A 5 12.92 7.57 11.64
N ILE A 6 13.60 6.49 11.27
CA ILE A 6 13.20 5.12 11.60
C ILE A 6 13.21 4.91 13.12
N ALA A 7 14.28 5.34 13.78
CA ALA A 7 14.38 5.25 15.23
C ALA A 7 13.26 6.03 15.92
N HIS A 8 12.88 7.18 15.40
CA HIS A 8 11.77 7.98 15.90
C HIS A 8 10.43 7.25 15.71
N ASP A 9 10.18 6.70 14.51
CA ASP A 9 8.91 6.02 14.18
C ASP A 9 8.73 4.69 14.94
N LEU A 10 9.83 4.03 15.31
CA LEU A 10 9.80 2.88 16.23
C LEU A 10 9.67 3.32 17.69
N LYS A 11 10.26 4.44 18.10
CA LYS A 11 10.22 4.92 19.49
C LYS A 11 8.82 5.29 19.92
N THR A 12 8.01 5.86 19.03
CA THR A 12 6.63 6.28 19.33
C THR A 12 5.74 5.14 19.80
N PRO A 13 5.57 4.02 19.06
CA PRO A 13 4.77 2.89 19.52
C PRO A 13 5.37 2.20 20.74
N ILE A 14 6.71 2.11 20.87
CA ILE A 14 7.38 1.55 22.05
C ILE A 14 7.02 2.37 23.29
N THR A 15 7.09 3.70 23.22
CA THR A 15 6.72 4.58 24.34
C THR A 15 5.26 4.41 24.73
N ALA A 16 4.36 4.25 23.74
CA ALA A 16 2.94 4.00 24.02
C ALA A 16 2.73 2.64 24.70
N VAL A 17 3.34 1.55 24.17
CA VAL A 17 3.27 0.22 24.79
C VAL A 17 3.74 0.28 26.26
N LYS A 18 4.88 0.93 26.52
CA LYS A 18 5.44 1.09 27.85
C LYS A 18 4.48 1.86 28.76
N GLY A 19 3.95 3.01 28.32
CA GLY A 19 3.05 3.83 29.14
C GLY A 19 1.73 3.11 29.48
N TYR A 20 1.14 2.35 28.54
CA TYR A 20 -0.06 1.57 28.84
C TYR A 20 0.24 0.38 29.76
N ALA A 21 1.40 -0.28 29.62
CA ALA A 21 1.82 -1.34 30.51
C ALA A 21 2.07 -0.81 31.94
N GLU A 22 2.77 0.31 32.09
CA GLU A 22 2.97 1.00 33.36
C GLU A 22 1.63 1.39 33.99
N GLY A 23 0.68 1.93 33.22
CA GLY A 23 -0.65 2.27 33.68
C GLY A 23 -1.47 1.06 34.23
N ILE A 24 -1.20 -0.16 33.72
CA ILE A 24 -1.78 -1.38 34.31
C ILE A 24 -1.06 -1.74 35.61
N LEU A 25 0.27 -1.73 35.62
CA LEU A 25 1.09 -2.10 36.77
C LEU A 25 0.87 -1.16 37.97
N ASP A 26 0.74 0.13 37.71
CA ASP A 26 0.54 1.18 38.71
C ASP A 26 -0.93 1.30 39.18
N GLY A 27 -1.83 0.44 38.66
CA GLY A 27 -3.24 0.44 39.04
C GLY A 27 -4.05 1.63 38.50
N VAL A 28 -3.54 2.39 37.54
CA VAL A 28 -4.29 3.46 36.84
C VAL A 28 -5.44 2.85 36.04
N ALA A 29 -5.22 1.69 35.43
CA ALA A 29 -6.27 0.86 34.84
C ALA A 29 -6.94 0.02 35.95
N ASN A 30 -7.83 0.65 36.70
CA ASN A 30 -8.43 0.12 37.95
C ASN A 30 -9.77 -0.59 37.72
N THR A 31 -10.22 -0.80 36.49
CA THR A 31 -11.42 -1.58 36.15
C THR A 31 -11.11 -2.58 35.05
N PRO A 32 -11.85 -3.71 34.97
CA PRO A 32 -11.66 -4.70 33.90
C PRO A 32 -11.73 -4.10 32.48
N GLU A 33 -12.64 -3.15 32.26
CA GLU A 33 -12.84 -2.50 30.97
C GLU A 33 -11.63 -1.60 30.61
N LYS A 34 -11.05 -0.92 31.60
CA LYS A 34 -9.83 -0.12 31.39
C LYS A 34 -8.62 -1.01 31.10
N VAL A 35 -8.49 -2.12 31.81
CA VAL A 35 -7.43 -3.10 31.58
C VAL A 35 -7.56 -3.67 30.17
N ASP A 36 -8.75 -4.11 29.74
CA ASP A 36 -8.99 -4.63 28.38
C ASP A 36 -8.63 -3.57 27.32
N LYS A 37 -9.06 -2.32 27.50
CA LYS A 37 -8.71 -1.22 26.61
C LYS A 37 -7.20 -1.02 26.51
N TYR A 38 -6.47 -1.05 27.61
CA TYR A 38 -5.02 -0.86 27.65
C TYR A 38 -4.31 -2.02 26.95
N VAL A 39 -4.71 -3.27 27.25
CA VAL A 39 -4.17 -4.47 26.60
C VAL A 39 -4.40 -4.45 25.08
N ARG A 40 -5.60 -4.10 24.64
CA ARG A 40 -5.89 -3.95 23.19
C ARG A 40 -5.03 -2.86 22.54
N THR A 41 -4.79 -1.77 23.25
CA THR A 41 -3.93 -0.69 22.73
C THR A 41 -2.48 -1.17 22.61
N ILE A 42 -1.96 -1.89 23.61
CA ILE A 42 -0.63 -2.51 23.56
C ILE A 42 -0.53 -3.46 22.38
N TYR A 43 -1.51 -4.36 22.20
CA TYR A 43 -1.56 -5.32 21.10
C TYR A 43 -1.55 -4.63 19.73
N ASN A 44 -2.38 -3.59 19.55
CA ASN A 44 -2.44 -2.83 18.31
C ASN A 44 -1.10 -2.13 18.01
N LYS A 45 -0.46 -1.56 19.05
CA LYS A 45 0.85 -0.91 18.88
C LYS A 45 1.97 -1.89 18.57
N ALA A 46 1.92 -3.10 19.11
CA ALA A 46 2.85 -4.16 18.75
C ALA A 46 2.67 -4.57 17.27
N ASN A 47 1.43 -4.72 16.80
CA ASN A 47 1.15 -5.00 15.38
C ASN A 47 1.62 -3.85 14.46
N ASP A 48 1.48 -2.58 14.88
CA ASP A 48 2.01 -1.44 14.13
C ASP A 48 3.55 -1.54 14.00
N MET A 49 4.24 -1.97 15.06
CA MET A 49 5.70 -2.18 15.06
C MET A 49 6.10 -3.32 14.11
N ASP A 50 5.41 -4.45 14.14
CA ASP A 50 5.68 -5.57 13.22
C ASP A 50 5.56 -5.15 11.77
N LYS A 51 4.54 -4.35 11.42
CA LYS A 51 4.41 -3.78 10.07
C LYS A 51 5.61 -2.93 9.68
N LEU A 52 6.07 -2.04 10.57
CA LEU A 52 7.24 -1.19 10.33
C LEU A 52 8.53 -2.01 10.15
N ILE A 53 8.74 -3.04 10.98
CA ILE A 53 9.91 -3.93 10.88
C ILE A 53 9.90 -4.69 9.55
N ASN A 54 8.72 -5.19 9.12
CA ASN A 54 8.58 -5.88 7.86
C ASN A 54 8.82 -4.94 6.65
N GLU A 55 8.35 -3.69 6.71
CA GLU A 55 8.65 -2.67 5.72
C GLU A 55 10.15 -2.36 5.65
N LEU A 56 10.82 -2.22 6.79
CA LEU A 56 12.27 -2.00 6.86
C LEU A 56 13.08 -3.19 6.35
N THR A 57 12.67 -4.40 6.68
CA THR A 57 13.32 -5.62 6.22
C THR A 57 13.22 -5.73 4.70
N LEU A 58 12.05 -5.47 4.14
CA LEU A 58 11.88 -5.43 2.70
C LEU A 58 12.69 -4.31 2.07
N TYR A 59 12.68 -3.12 2.68
CA TYR A 59 13.48 -1.99 2.23
C TYR A 59 14.97 -2.36 2.13
N SER A 60 15.53 -3.02 3.16
CA SER A 60 16.91 -3.49 3.15
C SER A 60 17.17 -4.49 2.00
N LYS A 61 16.20 -5.36 1.69
CA LYS A 61 16.29 -6.29 0.55
C LYS A 61 16.21 -5.56 -0.79
N ILE A 62 15.39 -4.52 -0.88
CA ILE A 62 15.24 -3.66 -2.06
C ILE A 62 16.56 -2.92 -2.35
N ASP A 63 17.15 -2.31 -1.33
CA ASP A 63 18.39 -1.53 -1.47
C ASP A 63 19.58 -2.39 -1.92
N THR A 64 19.57 -3.67 -1.56
CA THR A 64 20.58 -4.65 -1.96
C THR A 64 20.24 -5.42 -3.25
N ASN A 65 19.14 -5.07 -3.95
CA ASN A 65 18.64 -5.79 -5.14
C ASN A 65 18.40 -7.31 -4.87
N ARG A 66 17.99 -7.67 -3.65
CA ARG A 66 17.87 -9.06 -3.18
C ARG A 66 16.43 -9.49 -2.88
N ILE A 67 15.43 -8.85 -3.51
CA ILE A 67 14.07 -9.38 -3.40
C ILE A 67 14.03 -10.69 -4.19
N PRO A 68 13.79 -11.82 -3.54
CA PRO A 68 13.57 -13.06 -4.28
C PRO A 68 12.16 -13.02 -4.88
N TYR A 69 12.04 -12.62 -6.15
CA TYR A 69 10.76 -12.65 -6.85
C TYR A 69 10.42 -14.07 -7.31
N ASN A 70 9.17 -14.48 -7.10
CA ASN A 70 8.60 -15.72 -7.64
C ASN A 70 7.71 -15.38 -8.83
N PHE A 71 8.32 -15.11 -9.98
CA PHE A 71 7.58 -14.79 -11.19
C PHE A 71 6.77 -15.99 -11.69
N ALA A 72 5.48 -15.77 -11.94
CA ALA A 72 4.55 -16.75 -12.49
C ALA A 72 3.73 -16.14 -13.63
N LYS A 73 3.17 -17.00 -14.48
CA LYS A 73 2.12 -16.61 -15.43
C LYS A 73 0.83 -16.42 -14.65
N ILE A 74 0.25 -15.24 -14.74
CA ILE A 74 -0.96 -14.85 -14.02
C ILE A 74 -2.02 -14.45 -15.04
N ASN A 75 -3.22 -15.03 -14.93
CA ASN A 75 -4.38 -14.50 -15.64
C ASN A 75 -4.82 -13.19 -14.98
N VAL A 76 -4.90 -12.12 -15.77
CA VAL A 76 -5.19 -10.78 -15.27
C VAL A 76 -6.57 -10.72 -14.63
N THR A 77 -7.59 -11.25 -15.31
CA THR A 77 -8.99 -11.19 -14.83
C THR A 77 -9.16 -11.94 -13.52
N ASP A 78 -8.71 -13.18 -13.45
CA ASP A 78 -8.86 -14.02 -12.26
C ASP A 78 -8.13 -13.40 -11.07
N TYR A 79 -6.88 -13.00 -11.27
CA TYR A 79 -6.04 -12.47 -10.22
C TYR A 79 -6.57 -11.16 -9.62
N PHE A 80 -6.99 -10.22 -10.47
CA PHE A 80 -7.50 -8.95 -9.96
C PHE A 80 -8.91 -9.08 -9.37
N ASN A 81 -9.73 -10.01 -9.86
CA ASN A 81 -11.01 -10.35 -9.21
C ASN A 81 -10.77 -10.81 -7.76
N ASP A 82 -9.85 -11.76 -7.54
CA ASP A 82 -9.52 -12.24 -6.21
C ASP A 82 -8.99 -11.11 -5.29
N CYS A 83 -8.12 -10.24 -5.83
CA CYS A 83 -7.59 -9.11 -5.08
C CYS A 83 -8.70 -8.12 -4.68
N VAL A 84 -9.61 -7.81 -5.58
CA VAL A 84 -10.70 -6.85 -5.35
C VAL A 84 -11.73 -7.41 -4.38
N GLU A 85 -12.04 -8.71 -4.44
CA GLU A 85 -12.92 -9.37 -3.48
C GLU A 85 -12.39 -9.28 -2.05
N GLU A 86 -11.09 -9.58 -1.85
CA GLU A 86 -10.44 -9.48 -0.55
C GLU A 86 -10.46 -8.05 0.01
N ILE A 87 -10.11 -7.06 -0.83
CA ILE A 87 -10.10 -5.65 -0.46
C ILE A 87 -11.53 -5.14 -0.16
N GLY A 88 -12.52 -5.61 -0.92
CA GLY A 88 -13.92 -5.21 -0.78
C GLY A 88 -14.47 -5.43 0.62
N LEU A 89 -14.15 -6.56 1.23
CA LEU A 89 -14.57 -6.88 2.61
C LEU A 89 -14.02 -5.87 3.63
N ASP A 90 -12.75 -5.49 3.48
CA ASP A 90 -12.11 -4.52 4.37
C ASP A 90 -12.66 -3.09 4.20
N LEU A 91 -12.98 -2.71 2.96
CA LEU A 91 -13.53 -1.39 2.64
C LEU A 91 -15.00 -1.26 3.09
N GLU A 92 -15.81 -2.32 2.93
CA GLU A 92 -17.19 -2.36 3.41
C GLU A 92 -17.26 -2.15 4.92
N ALA A 93 -16.39 -2.82 5.69
CA ALA A 93 -16.29 -2.66 7.14
C ALA A 93 -15.95 -1.22 7.56
N LYS A 94 -15.38 -0.41 6.66
CA LYS A 94 -15.03 1.01 6.86
C LYS A 94 -16.02 1.98 6.23
N ASN A 95 -17.13 1.49 5.68
CA ASN A 95 -18.12 2.27 4.92
C ASN A 95 -17.51 3.03 3.74
N ILE A 96 -16.56 2.42 3.03
CA ILE A 96 -15.94 2.94 1.82
C ILE A 96 -16.51 2.18 0.63
N ARG A 97 -17.09 2.90 -0.34
CA ARG A 97 -17.59 2.27 -1.57
C ARG A 97 -16.42 1.82 -2.44
N LEU A 98 -16.45 0.59 -2.91
CA LEU A 98 -15.55 0.06 -3.93
C LEU A 98 -16.29 -0.11 -5.25
N SER A 99 -15.70 0.36 -6.35
CA SER A 99 -16.09 0.05 -7.72
C SER A 99 -14.93 -0.65 -8.42
N TYR A 100 -15.24 -1.61 -9.28
CA TYR A 100 -14.24 -2.34 -10.05
C TYR A 100 -14.71 -2.54 -11.49
N GLU A 101 -13.86 -2.18 -12.43
CA GLU A 101 -14.07 -2.36 -13.87
C GLU A 101 -12.84 -2.99 -14.50
N ASN A 102 -13.06 -4.08 -15.25
CA ASN A 102 -12.00 -4.74 -16.02
C ASN A 102 -12.33 -4.71 -17.51
N HIS A 103 -11.50 -4.01 -18.28
CA HIS A 103 -11.62 -3.83 -19.71
C HIS A 103 -10.55 -4.64 -20.48
N VAL A 104 -10.00 -5.68 -19.85
CA VAL A 104 -8.98 -6.55 -20.46
C VAL A 104 -9.61 -7.88 -20.81
N ASP A 105 -9.25 -8.44 -21.97
CA ASP A 105 -9.74 -9.76 -22.38
C ASP A 105 -9.39 -10.85 -21.36
N SER A 106 -10.31 -11.80 -21.16
CA SER A 106 -10.19 -12.85 -20.14
C SER A 106 -8.97 -13.77 -20.29
N ASN A 107 -8.36 -13.82 -21.47
CA ASN A 107 -7.19 -14.68 -21.77
C ASN A 107 -5.85 -13.94 -21.58
N VAL A 108 -5.86 -12.66 -21.24
CA VAL A 108 -4.63 -11.89 -21.08
C VAL A 108 -3.85 -12.39 -19.87
N LEU A 109 -2.58 -12.69 -20.11
CA LEU A 109 -1.62 -13.12 -19.11
C LEU A 109 -0.54 -12.06 -18.91
N ILE A 110 -0.02 -12.00 -17.69
CA ILE A 110 1.19 -11.25 -17.33
C ILE A 110 2.21 -12.18 -16.67
N ILE A 111 3.48 -11.79 -16.69
CA ILE A 111 4.53 -12.43 -15.86
C ILE A 111 4.77 -11.52 -14.67
N ALA A 112 4.38 -11.95 -13.49
CA ALA A 112 4.53 -11.18 -12.28
C ALA A 112 4.69 -12.09 -11.05
N ASP A 113 5.16 -11.53 -9.95
CA ASP A 113 5.09 -12.16 -8.63
C ASP A 113 3.75 -11.77 -7.99
N PRO A 114 2.83 -12.73 -7.79
CA PRO A 114 1.48 -12.44 -7.31
C PRO A 114 1.47 -11.81 -5.92
N GLU A 115 2.37 -12.22 -5.03
CA GLU A 115 2.45 -11.66 -3.67
C GLU A 115 2.92 -10.20 -3.69
N GLN A 116 3.89 -9.90 -4.55
CA GLN A 116 4.41 -8.54 -4.65
C GLN A 116 3.42 -7.59 -5.34
N ILE A 117 2.69 -8.05 -6.36
CA ILE A 117 1.62 -7.23 -6.97
C ILE A 117 0.47 -7.01 -5.99
N ARG A 118 0.06 -8.01 -5.21
CA ARG A 118 -0.91 -7.84 -4.12
C ARG A 118 -0.44 -6.79 -3.11
N ARG A 119 0.84 -6.81 -2.76
CA ARG A 119 1.45 -5.80 -1.90
C ARG A 119 1.39 -4.40 -2.49
N VAL A 120 1.62 -4.24 -3.80
CA VAL A 120 1.46 -2.96 -4.50
C VAL A 120 0.04 -2.43 -4.30
N ILE A 121 -0.97 -3.25 -4.60
CA ILE A 121 -2.38 -2.88 -4.50
C ILE A 121 -2.72 -2.50 -3.05
N ASN A 122 -2.34 -3.33 -2.07
CA ASN A 122 -2.62 -3.10 -0.66
C ASN A 122 -1.94 -1.81 -0.12
N ASN A 123 -0.74 -1.48 -0.58
CA ASN A 123 -0.08 -0.22 -0.21
C ASN A 123 -0.81 1.01 -0.77
N ILE A 124 -1.24 0.94 -2.04
CA ILE A 124 -1.98 2.04 -2.68
C ILE A 124 -3.33 2.22 -2.00
N VAL A 125 -4.13 1.16 -1.89
CA VAL A 125 -5.46 1.18 -1.23
C VAL A 125 -5.33 1.60 0.24
N GLY A 126 -4.33 1.10 0.95
CA GLY A 126 -4.04 1.49 2.33
C GLY A 126 -3.76 2.99 2.48
N ASN A 127 -3.04 3.59 1.53
CA ASN A 127 -2.84 5.04 1.48
C ASN A 127 -4.15 5.78 1.20
N SER A 128 -4.94 5.32 0.23
CA SER A 128 -6.25 5.90 -0.07
C SER A 128 -7.14 5.92 1.17
N VAL A 129 -7.30 4.79 1.85
CA VAL A 129 -8.09 4.69 3.10
C VAL A 129 -7.57 5.64 4.19
N LYS A 130 -6.26 5.70 4.35
CA LYS A 130 -5.61 6.54 5.38
C LYS A 130 -5.86 8.02 5.19
N TYR A 131 -5.96 8.47 3.95
CA TYR A 131 -6.10 9.88 3.60
C TYR A 131 -7.51 10.29 3.19
N MET A 132 -8.48 9.40 3.39
CA MET A 132 -9.90 9.74 3.24
C MET A 132 -10.36 10.74 4.30
N ASN A 133 -11.14 11.72 3.86
CA ASN A 133 -11.65 12.79 4.72
C ASN A 133 -13.08 13.21 4.38
N LYS A 134 -13.75 12.47 3.50
CA LYS A 134 -15.12 12.77 3.06
C LYS A 134 -16.13 11.82 3.71
N THR A 135 -17.36 12.30 3.91
CA THR A 135 -18.45 11.49 4.48
C THR A 135 -18.83 10.33 3.56
N GLN A 136 -18.76 10.55 2.24
CA GLN A 136 -18.97 9.53 1.22
C GLN A 136 -17.63 9.25 0.55
N SER A 137 -16.89 8.29 1.10
CA SER A 137 -15.60 7.87 0.57
C SER A 137 -15.76 6.76 -0.44
N TYR A 138 -14.96 6.80 -1.51
CA TYR A 138 -14.93 5.74 -2.52
C TYR A 138 -13.51 5.44 -3.01
N ILE A 139 -13.33 4.23 -3.51
CA ILE A 139 -12.19 3.78 -4.29
C ILE A 139 -12.74 3.13 -5.55
N ASP A 140 -12.24 3.57 -6.71
CA ASP A 140 -12.55 2.98 -8.00
C ASP A 140 -11.28 2.34 -8.57
N ILE A 141 -11.35 1.05 -8.92
CA ILE A 141 -10.26 0.30 -9.52
C ILE A 141 -10.64 -0.02 -10.97
N ARG A 142 -9.80 0.36 -11.91
CA ARG A 142 -9.99 0.08 -13.33
C ARG A 142 -8.76 -0.59 -13.91
N ILE A 143 -8.98 -1.61 -14.77
CA ILE A 143 -7.91 -2.28 -15.50
C ILE A 143 -8.19 -2.14 -17.00
N ASN A 144 -7.22 -1.55 -17.70
CA ASN A 144 -7.33 -1.23 -19.12
C ASN A 144 -6.24 -1.95 -19.91
N ASP A 145 -6.59 -2.34 -21.14
CA ASP A 145 -5.62 -2.79 -22.14
C ASP A 145 -4.99 -1.58 -22.82
N VAL A 146 -3.67 -1.45 -22.72
CA VAL A 146 -2.91 -0.33 -23.31
C VAL A 146 -1.78 -0.85 -24.21
N GLY A 147 -2.14 -1.66 -25.19
CA GLY A 147 -1.21 -2.23 -26.17
C GLY A 147 -0.40 -3.38 -25.57
N ASP A 148 0.91 -3.24 -25.42
CA ASP A 148 1.79 -4.28 -24.85
C ASP A 148 1.66 -4.42 -23.34
N PHE A 149 0.89 -3.56 -22.68
CA PHE A 149 0.74 -3.50 -21.23
C PHE A 149 -0.72 -3.60 -20.82
N ILE A 150 -0.95 -4.02 -19.59
CA ILE A 150 -2.16 -3.68 -18.84
C ILE A 150 -1.87 -2.43 -18.02
N GLN A 151 -2.84 -1.54 -17.86
CA GLN A 151 -2.80 -0.40 -16.97
C GLN A 151 -3.81 -0.61 -15.85
N VAL A 152 -3.35 -0.48 -14.62
CA VAL A 152 -4.19 -0.49 -13.43
C VAL A 152 -4.29 0.93 -12.91
N GLU A 153 -5.52 1.38 -12.68
CA GLU A 153 -5.86 2.68 -12.10
C GLU A 153 -6.55 2.44 -10.77
N ILE A 154 -6.10 3.12 -9.74
CA ILE A 154 -6.73 3.12 -8.41
C ILE A 154 -6.98 4.57 -8.05
N GLU A 155 -8.25 4.96 -8.10
CA GLU A 155 -8.73 6.32 -7.84
C GLU A 155 -9.40 6.38 -6.47
N ASP A 156 -9.10 7.40 -5.70
CA ASP A 156 -9.78 7.73 -4.46
C ASP A 156 -10.27 9.19 -4.46
N ASN A 157 -11.29 9.46 -3.67
CA ASN A 157 -11.79 10.80 -3.43
C ASN A 157 -11.29 11.38 -2.09
N GLY A 158 -10.11 10.99 -1.63
CA GLY A 158 -9.51 11.49 -0.40
C GLY A 158 -9.13 12.98 -0.48
N ARG A 159 -8.27 13.40 0.43
CA ARG A 159 -7.84 14.81 0.52
C ARG A 159 -6.98 15.28 -0.67
N GLY A 160 -6.51 14.37 -1.52
CA GLY A 160 -5.55 14.68 -2.57
C GLY A 160 -4.14 15.02 -2.05
N ILE A 161 -3.27 15.39 -2.98
CA ILE A 161 -1.86 15.70 -2.75
C ILE A 161 -1.56 17.08 -3.33
N ASP A 162 -0.87 17.93 -2.57
CA ASP A 162 -0.39 19.22 -3.05
C ASP A 162 0.57 19.04 -4.23
N GLN A 163 0.48 19.89 -5.24
CA GLN A 163 1.32 19.82 -6.44
C GLN A 163 2.82 19.93 -6.13
N ARG A 164 3.18 20.59 -5.04
CA ARG A 164 4.56 20.69 -4.57
C ARG A 164 5.12 19.36 -4.07
N ASP A 165 4.24 18.48 -3.55
CA ASP A 165 4.61 17.17 -3.01
C ASP A 165 4.63 16.09 -4.10
N MET A 166 3.88 16.24 -5.18
CA MET A 166 3.73 15.26 -6.25
C MET A 166 5.05 14.71 -6.82
N PRO A 167 6.10 15.51 -7.07
CA PRO A 167 7.38 14.99 -7.56
C PRO A 167 8.08 14.02 -6.61
N TYR A 168 7.74 14.07 -5.32
CA TYR A 168 8.48 13.40 -4.25
C TYR A 168 7.72 12.22 -3.62
N ILE A 169 6.45 11.99 -3.98
CA ILE A 169 5.60 10.98 -3.30
C ILE A 169 6.15 9.55 -3.39
N PHE A 170 6.98 9.26 -4.39
CA PHE A 170 7.67 7.98 -4.57
C PHE A 170 9.08 7.97 -3.98
N ASP A 171 9.53 9.10 -3.43
CA ASP A 171 10.84 9.16 -2.79
C ASP A 171 10.81 8.47 -1.44
N ARG A 172 11.94 7.90 -1.10
CA ARG A 172 12.12 7.15 0.16
C ARG A 172 11.99 8.09 1.35
N PHE A 173 11.15 7.71 2.34
CA PHE A 173 10.91 8.47 3.58
C PHE A 173 10.27 9.83 3.36
N TYR A 174 9.79 10.10 2.15
CA TYR A 174 9.06 11.31 1.89
C TYR A 174 7.67 11.26 2.53
N ARG A 175 7.30 12.35 3.18
CA ARG A 175 5.97 12.55 3.78
C ARG A 175 5.59 14.00 3.59
N ALA A 176 4.42 14.26 3.00
CA ALA A 176 3.87 15.61 2.91
C ALA A 176 3.68 16.21 4.31
N ASP A 177 3.95 17.50 4.49
CA ASP A 177 4.01 18.16 5.81
C ASP A 177 2.77 17.95 6.69
N ALA A 178 1.59 17.91 6.10
CA ALA A 178 0.34 17.65 6.82
C ALA A 178 0.27 16.26 7.47
N SER A 179 1.12 15.31 7.05
CA SER A 179 1.18 13.94 7.60
C SER A 179 2.20 13.79 8.74
N ARG A 180 2.97 14.82 9.07
CA ARG A 180 3.94 14.81 10.18
C ARG A 180 3.30 14.72 11.55
N ASN A 181 1.99 14.96 11.68
CA ASN A 181 1.27 14.64 12.91
C ASN A 181 1.31 13.13 13.12
N SER A 182 1.95 12.73 14.20
CA SER A 182 2.16 11.35 14.65
C SER A 182 0.88 10.50 14.79
N ALA A 183 -0.30 11.13 14.76
CA ALA A 183 -1.59 10.47 14.87
C ALA A 183 -1.97 9.61 13.64
N THR A 184 -1.46 9.94 12.45
CA THR A 184 -1.82 9.23 11.20
C THR A 184 -0.78 8.22 10.71
N GLY A 185 0.30 7.96 11.46
CA GLY A 185 1.32 6.91 11.23
C GLY A 185 1.71 6.64 9.76
N GLY A 186 2.91 6.20 9.52
CA GLY A 186 3.40 5.76 8.20
C GLY A 186 4.87 6.08 8.00
N SER A 187 5.64 5.09 7.58
CA SER A 187 7.10 5.13 7.45
C SER A 187 7.60 6.02 6.30
N GLY A 188 6.73 6.41 5.36
CA GLY A 188 7.15 7.05 4.10
C GLY A 188 7.89 6.10 3.15
N ILE A 189 7.83 4.79 3.41
CA ILE A 189 8.52 3.78 2.61
C ILE A 189 7.55 3.12 1.61
N GLY A 190 6.25 3.07 1.91
CA GLY A 190 5.27 2.29 1.17
C GLY A 190 5.26 2.56 -0.34
N LEU A 191 5.17 3.82 -0.77
CA LEU A 191 5.14 4.16 -2.19
C LEU A 191 6.50 3.96 -2.89
N SER A 192 7.61 4.11 -2.20
CA SER A 192 8.93 3.79 -2.77
C SER A 192 9.11 2.28 -2.99
N ILE A 193 8.54 1.45 -2.12
CA ILE A 193 8.45 -0.01 -2.31
C ILE A 193 7.59 -0.33 -3.53
N VAL A 194 6.40 0.28 -3.63
CA VAL A 194 5.49 0.11 -4.77
C VAL A 194 6.21 0.43 -6.08
N LYS A 195 6.90 1.58 -6.16
CA LYS A 195 7.68 1.97 -7.33
C LYS A 195 8.73 0.92 -7.69
N LYS A 196 9.51 0.48 -6.73
CA LYS A 196 10.56 -0.53 -6.97
C LYS A 196 9.98 -1.86 -7.47
N ILE A 197 8.90 -2.36 -6.86
CA ILE A 197 8.26 -3.60 -7.31
C ILE A 197 7.79 -3.46 -8.75
N ILE A 198 7.10 -2.39 -9.11
CA ILE A 198 6.60 -2.18 -10.47
C ILE A 198 7.75 -2.05 -11.47
N GLU A 199 8.81 -1.31 -11.14
CA GLU A 199 10.00 -1.18 -11.99
C GLU A 199 10.72 -2.52 -12.18
N ASP A 200 10.85 -3.35 -11.14
CA ASP A 200 11.43 -4.69 -11.22
C ASP A 200 10.58 -5.67 -12.05
N HIS A 201 9.28 -5.40 -12.19
CA HIS A 201 8.37 -6.11 -13.10
C HIS A 201 8.38 -5.53 -14.54
N GLY A 202 9.33 -4.62 -14.83
CA GLY A 202 9.44 -3.99 -16.15
C GLY A 202 8.31 -2.99 -16.47
N GLY A 203 7.59 -2.54 -15.43
CA GLY A 203 6.50 -1.60 -15.50
C GLY A 203 6.91 -0.16 -15.15
N LYS A 204 5.91 0.68 -15.03
CA LYS A 204 6.03 2.08 -14.60
C LYS A 204 4.86 2.44 -13.70
N ILE A 205 5.10 3.32 -12.73
CA ILE A 205 4.07 3.90 -11.84
C ILE A 205 4.10 5.41 -11.89
N TRP A 206 2.95 6.04 -11.79
CA TRP A 206 2.77 7.49 -11.64
C TRP A 206 1.46 7.79 -10.93
N ALA A 207 1.24 9.06 -10.64
CA ALA A 207 -0.01 9.51 -10.03
C ALA A 207 -0.47 10.82 -10.65
N THR A 208 -1.78 11.07 -10.56
CA THR A 208 -2.39 12.39 -10.73
C THR A 208 -3.19 12.70 -9.47
N SER A 209 -3.12 13.92 -9.01
CA SER A 209 -3.84 14.33 -7.80
C SER A 209 -4.16 15.82 -7.82
N LYS A 210 -5.25 16.17 -7.14
CA LYS A 210 -5.59 17.54 -6.85
C LYS A 210 -6.05 17.63 -5.41
N GLU A 211 -5.49 18.58 -4.68
CA GLU A 211 -5.83 18.83 -3.28
C GLU A 211 -7.32 19.12 -3.13
N GLY A 212 -7.99 18.43 -2.21
CA GLY A 212 -9.43 18.48 -1.98
C GLY A 212 -10.27 17.55 -2.86
N ASP A 213 -9.76 17.08 -4.00
CA ASP A 213 -10.51 16.23 -4.94
C ASP A 213 -10.22 14.73 -4.73
N GLY A 214 -8.96 14.35 -4.65
CA GLY A 214 -8.51 12.97 -4.48
C GLY A 214 -7.22 12.66 -5.25
N THR A 215 -6.89 11.38 -5.36
CA THR A 215 -5.68 10.88 -6.03
C THR A 215 -6.03 9.70 -6.91
N THR A 216 -5.43 9.66 -8.10
CA THR A 216 -5.42 8.47 -8.96
C THR A 216 -4.00 7.98 -9.12
N MET A 217 -3.76 6.75 -8.69
CA MET A 217 -2.50 6.04 -8.90
C MET A 217 -2.61 5.15 -10.13
N PHE A 218 -1.59 5.19 -10.97
CA PHE A 218 -1.52 4.40 -12.21
C PHE A 218 -0.27 3.55 -12.19
N PHE A 219 -0.38 2.29 -12.60
CA PHE A 219 0.79 1.51 -12.94
C PHE A 219 0.53 0.60 -14.15
N VAL A 220 1.59 0.25 -14.85
CA VAL A 220 1.53 -0.66 -16.00
C VAL A 220 2.40 -1.88 -15.76
N ILE A 221 1.92 -3.05 -16.24
CA ILE A 221 2.66 -4.31 -16.26
C ILE A 221 2.59 -4.86 -17.66
N ARG A 222 3.71 -5.40 -18.16
CA ARG A 222 3.80 -5.92 -19.53
C ARG A 222 2.99 -7.22 -19.65
N LYS A 223 2.20 -7.32 -20.72
CA LYS A 223 1.49 -8.55 -21.08
C LYS A 223 2.48 -9.64 -21.50
N TYR A 224 2.17 -10.87 -21.09
CA TYR A 224 2.89 -12.03 -21.62
C TYR A 224 2.55 -12.21 -23.08
N GLN A 225 3.56 -12.29 -23.92
CA GLN A 225 3.43 -12.63 -25.33
C GLN A 225 4.14 -13.97 -25.55
N GLU A 226 3.41 -14.97 -26.06
CA GLU A 226 4.08 -16.17 -26.54
C GLU A 226 5.00 -15.78 -27.69
N THR A 227 6.30 -15.95 -27.52
CA THR A 227 7.23 -15.92 -28.64
C THR A 227 6.84 -17.06 -29.58
N GLN A 228 6.25 -16.72 -30.73
CA GLN A 228 6.19 -17.69 -31.82
C GLN A 228 7.65 -17.99 -32.16
N ASP A 229 8.16 -19.11 -31.67
CA ASP A 229 9.39 -19.69 -32.22
C ASP A 229 9.15 -19.84 -33.74
N MET A 230 9.75 -18.94 -34.48
CA MET A 230 9.90 -19.14 -35.92
C MET A 230 10.84 -20.33 -36.10
N ASN A 231 10.29 -21.53 -36.05
CA ASN A 231 10.86 -22.68 -36.68
C ASN A 231 10.94 -22.36 -38.19
N ARG A 232 12.00 -21.72 -38.60
CA ARG A 232 12.46 -21.75 -40.01
C ARG A 232 13.39 -22.95 -40.13
N GLN A 233 12.80 -24.00 -40.69
CA GLN A 233 13.54 -25.02 -41.42
C GLN A 233 14.34 -24.38 -42.57
#